data_f42ea957c29ea0462bd13b91e68f7e8b
#
_entry.id   f42ea957c29ea0462bd13b91e68f7e8b
#
_cell.length_a   1.000
_cell.length_b   1.000
_cell.length_c   1.000
_cell.angle_alpha   90.00
_cell.angle_beta   90.00
_cell.angle_gamma   90.00
#
_symmetry.space_group_name_H-M   'P 1'
#
loop_
_entity.id
_entity.type
_entity.pdbx_description
1 polymer ?
#
loop_
_entity_poly.entity_id
_entity_poly.type
_entity_poly.pdbx_seq_one_letter_code
_entity_poly.pdbx_strand_id
1 'polypeptide(L)'
;MKVGIIGSGGREHSICLSMKKSSKVDKIYCFPGNAGTSEIAENISIDLENHQNIKDFILDKKIDLVIIGPEKPLVEGLVDYLEKFKIKTFGPNKIASKLEGSKIFTKKLCQKYNIPTARFGIFKNKRDAKEYLNNSNFPIVIKADNLASGKGVYICENKKNGYIAIDEIFNGKFGEAKNILIEEFLNGEEMSFFTIHDGKIFKNFGTAQDHKRVLEGDRGKNTGGMGAYSPSRLINDELKKKIIEKIIKPTLQGLKDHGSEYKGFLYTGLMIVKNEPYLIEYNVRMGDPECQ
;
A
#
# COMPACT_ATOMS: atom_id res chain seq x y z
N MET A 1 -19.91 -3.03 20.65
CA MET A 1 -19.27 -4.08 19.83
C MET A 1 -17.84 -4.29 20.26
N LYS A 2 -17.32 -5.50 20.11
CA LYS A 2 -15.91 -5.82 20.33
C LYS A 2 -15.15 -5.75 19.01
N VAL A 3 -14.02 -5.07 18.99
CA VAL A 3 -13.20 -4.88 17.77
C VAL A 3 -11.83 -5.51 17.97
N GLY A 4 -11.37 -6.28 16.99
CA GLY A 4 -10.00 -6.77 16.89
C GLY A 4 -9.20 -5.94 15.89
N ILE A 5 -7.97 -5.53 16.24
CA ILE A 5 -7.06 -4.78 15.37
C ILE A 5 -5.78 -5.60 15.19
N ILE A 6 -5.51 -6.00 13.95
CA ILE A 6 -4.31 -6.75 13.60
C ILE A 6 -3.16 -5.77 13.35
N GLY A 7 -2.03 -5.97 14.02
CA GLY A 7 -0.79 -5.21 13.83
C GLY A 7 -0.23 -4.62 15.13
N SER A 8 0.90 -3.93 15.03
CA SER A 8 1.67 -3.42 16.18
C SER A 8 2.34 -2.06 15.94
N GLY A 9 2.05 -1.38 14.84
CA GLY A 9 2.64 -0.09 14.48
C GLY A 9 1.90 1.11 15.07
N GLY A 10 2.40 2.32 14.78
CA GLY A 10 1.75 3.58 15.12
C GLY A 10 0.40 3.73 14.44
N ARG A 11 0.25 3.22 13.22
CA ARG A 11 -1.01 3.15 12.49
C ARG A 11 -2.08 2.38 13.27
N GLU A 12 -1.75 1.20 13.80
CA GLU A 12 -2.69 0.40 14.58
C GLU A 12 -3.04 1.08 15.90
N HIS A 13 -2.07 1.76 16.54
CA HIS A 13 -2.36 2.59 17.70
C HIS A 13 -3.35 3.71 17.38
N SER A 14 -3.17 4.42 16.28
CA SER A 14 -4.09 5.47 15.82
C SER A 14 -5.50 4.92 15.52
N ILE A 15 -5.60 3.73 14.91
CA ILE A 15 -6.88 3.04 14.70
C ILE A 15 -7.54 2.72 16.06
N CYS A 16 -6.79 2.20 17.04
CA CYS A 16 -7.30 1.93 18.39
C CYS A 16 -7.86 3.19 19.04
N LEU A 17 -7.12 4.32 18.98
CA LEU A 17 -7.58 5.62 19.50
C LEU A 17 -8.88 6.08 18.85
N SER A 18 -8.99 5.94 17.53
CA SER A 18 -10.19 6.30 16.79
C SER A 18 -11.38 5.41 17.16
N MET A 19 -11.16 4.10 17.29
CA MET A 19 -12.20 3.15 17.70
C MET A 19 -12.67 3.40 19.14
N LYS A 20 -11.76 3.72 20.05
CA LYS A 20 -12.12 4.04 21.45
C LYS A 20 -13.04 5.26 21.58
N LYS A 21 -12.97 6.22 20.66
CA LYS A 21 -13.86 7.39 20.65
C LYS A 21 -15.28 7.06 20.22
N SER A 22 -15.52 5.89 19.65
CA SER A 22 -16.85 5.50 19.16
C SER A 22 -17.70 4.93 20.29
N SER A 23 -18.89 5.48 20.50
CA SER A 23 -19.90 4.96 21.45
C SER A 23 -20.40 3.55 21.10
N LYS A 24 -20.09 3.04 19.92
CA LYS A 24 -20.44 1.67 19.47
C LYS A 24 -19.42 0.62 19.87
N VAL A 25 -18.24 1.03 20.34
CA VAL A 25 -17.12 0.13 20.66
C VAL A 25 -16.99 0.01 22.18
N ASP A 26 -17.20 -1.21 22.68
CA ASP A 26 -17.14 -1.50 24.13
C ASP A 26 -15.77 -2.04 24.53
N LYS A 27 -15.12 -2.80 23.64
CA LYS A 27 -13.83 -3.45 23.90
C LYS A 27 -12.98 -3.52 22.62
N ILE A 28 -11.68 -3.27 22.77
CA ILE A 28 -10.69 -3.38 21.70
C ILE A 28 -9.65 -4.43 22.09
N TYR A 29 -9.31 -5.32 21.16
CA TYR A 29 -8.21 -6.24 21.22
C TYR A 29 -7.20 -5.89 20.14
N CYS A 30 -5.90 -5.91 20.42
CA CYS A 30 -4.85 -5.63 19.45
C CYS A 30 -3.87 -6.81 19.33
N PHE A 31 -3.54 -7.21 18.11
CA PHE A 31 -2.76 -8.42 17.80
C PHE A 31 -1.50 -8.08 17.01
N PRO A 32 -0.29 -8.17 17.54
CA PRO A 32 0.03 -8.33 18.96
C PRO A 32 -0.08 -7.02 19.75
N GLY A 33 -0.23 -5.85 19.10
CA GLY A 33 -0.23 -4.53 19.72
C GLY A 33 1.19 -4.04 20.10
N ASN A 34 1.23 -2.94 20.82
CA ASN A 34 2.46 -2.29 21.28
C ASN A 34 2.22 -1.59 22.64
N ALA A 35 3.23 -0.90 23.17
CA ALA A 35 3.11 -0.18 24.46
C ALA A 35 1.97 0.87 24.44
N GLY A 36 1.82 1.65 23.34
CA GLY A 36 0.73 2.62 23.23
C GLY A 36 -0.66 1.99 23.16
N THR A 37 -0.80 0.86 22.44
CA THR A 37 -2.10 0.15 22.37
C THR A 37 -2.48 -0.47 23.70
N SER A 38 -1.51 -0.85 24.57
CA SER A 38 -1.80 -1.43 25.89
C SER A 38 -2.50 -0.47 26.85
N GLU A 39 -2.45 0.84 26.60
CA GLU A 39 -3.16 1.85 27.40
C GLU A 39 -4.65 1.94 27.08
N ILE A 40 -5.07 1.45 25.90
CA ILE A 40 -6.41 1.68 25.35
C ILE A 40 -7.10 0.41 24.84
N ALA A 41 -6.35 -0.67 24.66
CA ALA A 41 -6.81 -1.95 24.16
C ALA A 41 -6.16 -3.09 24.98
N GLU A 42 -6.68 -4.29 24.86
CA GLU A 42 -6.06 -5.49 25.37
C GLU A 42 -5.13 -6.08 24.29
N ASN A 43 -3.82 -6.05 24.54
CA ASN A 43 -2.84 -6.63 23.64
C ASN A 43 -2.79 -8.16 23.78
N ILE A 44 -2.84 -8.86 22.65
CA ILE A 44 -2.89 -10.33 22.60
C ILE A 44 -1.67 -10.84 21.85
N SER A 45 -0.75 -11.45 22.56
CA SER A 45 0.46 -12.03 21.97
C SER A 45 0.12 -13.26 21.13
N ILE A 46 -0.14 -13.06 19.85
CA ILE A 46 -0.41 -14.12 18.88
C ILE A 46 0.50 -13.92 17.67
N ASP A 47 1.04 -15.01 17.15
CA ASP A 47 1.75 -15.02 15.87
C ASP A 47 0.75 -14.76 14.73
N LEU A 48 0.99 -13.69 13.96
CA LEU A 48 0.11 -13.29 12.86
C LEU A 48 0.17 -14.23 11.66
N GLU A 49 1.16 -15.10 11.57
CA GLU A 49 1.25 -16.15 10.53
C GLU A 49 0.36 -17.35 10.88
N ASN A 50 -0.01 -17.51 12.16
CA ASN A 50 -0.92 -18.56 12.61
C ASN A 50 -2.38 -18.10 12.55
N HIS A 51 -2.96 -18.15 11.36
CA HIS A 51 -4.36 -17.76 11.12
C HIS A 51 -5.37 -18.56 11.97
N GLN A 52 -5.04 -19.82 12.33
CA GLN A 52 -5.90 -20.67 13.17
C GLN A 52 -6.04 -20.08 14.57
N ASN A 53 -4.93 -19.73 15.21
CA ASN A 53 -4.95 -19.17 16.56
C ASN A 53 -5.68 -17.81 16.59
N ILE A 54 -5.48 -16.98 15.55
CA ILE A 54 -6.21 -15.70 15.40
C ILE A 54 -7.72 -15.97 15.35
N LYS A 55 -8.17 -16.88 14.49
CA LYS A 55 -9.58 -17.24 14.33
C LYS A 55 -10.16 -17.77 15.65
N ASP A 56 -9.46 -18.69 16.33
CA ASP A 56 -9.95 -19.32 17.57
C ASP A 56 -10.14 -18.28 18.67
N PHE A 57 -9.18 -17.35 18.83
CA PHE A 57 -9.31 -16.24 19.77
C PHE A 57 -10.49 -15.32 19.44
N ILE A 58 -10.66 -14.96 18.16
CA ILE A 58 -11.77 -14.11 17.70
C ILE A 58 -13.12 -14.74 18.05
N LEU A 59 -13.28 -16.04 17.83
CA LEU A 59 -14.51 -16.76 18.12
C LEU A 59 -14.74 -16.90 19.63
N ASP A 60 -13.70 -17.25 20.43
CA ASP A 60 -13.77 -17.35 21.89
C ASP A 60 -14.22 -16.02 22.53
N LYS A 61 -13.60 -14.91 22.13
CA LYS A 61 -13.92 -13.57 22.65
C LYS A 61 -15.16 -12.95 22.03
N LYS A 62 -15.75 -13.57 20.99
CA LYS A 62 -16.91 -13.08 20.24
C LYS A 62 -16.65 -11.66 19.71
N ILE A 63 -15.54 -11.51 18.97
CA ILE A 63 -15.16 -10.24 18.34
C ILE A 63 -16.06 -10.01 17.14
N ASP A 64 -16.71 -8.84 17.11
CA ASP A 64 -17.73 -8.48 16.10
C ASP A 64 -17.14 -8.02 14.76
N LEU A 65 -15.95 -7.38 14.80
CA LEU A 65 -15.29 -6.82 13.63
C LEU A 65 -13.77 -6.93 13.80
N VAL A 66 -13.07 -7.33 12.75
CA VAL A 66 -11.60 -7.35 12.69
C VAL A 66 -11.09 -6.38 11.65
N ILE A 67 -10.23 -5.45 12.06
CA ILE A 67 -9.55 -4.48 11.19
C ILE A 67 -8.11 -4.95 10.99
N ILE A 68 -7.65 -5.03 9.74
CA ILE A 68 -6.30 -5.48 9.43
C ILE A 68 -5.45 -4.28 9.07
N GLY A 69 -4.44 -3.98 9.90
CA GLY A 69 -3.56 -2.82 9.75
C GLY A 69 -2.43 -3.03 8.75
N PRO A 70 -1.59 -4.08 8.88
CA PRO A 70 -0.41 -4.27 8.03
C PRO A 70 -0.73 -5.01 6.73
N GLU A 71 0.12 -4.82 5.73
CA GLU A 71 -0.02 -5.41 4.39
C GLU A 71 0.21 -6.92 4.34
N LYS A 72 1.15 -7.45 5.15
CA LYS A 72 1.55 -8.87 5.07
C LYS A 72 0.36 -9.81 5.29
N PRO A 73 -0.43 -9.72 6.38
CA PRO A 73 -1.60 -10.57 6.57
C PRO A 73 -2.66 -10.44 5.47
N LEU A 74 -2.80 -9.26 4.86
CA LEU A 74 -3.72 -9.04 3.74
C LEU A 74 -3.28 -9.82 2.50
N VAL A 75 -2.01 -9.70 2.13
CA VAL A 75 -1.42 -10.40 0.97
C VAL A 75 -1.40 -11.91 1.19
N GLU A 76 -1.20 -12.38 2.40
CA GLU A 76 -1.26 -13.79 2.77
C GLU A 76 -2.68 -14.35 2.79
N GLY A 77 -3.71 -13.49 2.85
CA GLY A 77 -5.12 -13.88 2.71
C GLY A 77 -5.82 -14.14 4.05
N LEU A 78 -5.44 -13.46 5.11
CA LEU A 78 -6.11 -13.54 6.40
C LEU A 78 -7.59 -13.18 6.30
N VAL A 79 -7.97 -12.19 5.46
CA VAL A 79 -9.38 -11.84 5.23
C VAL A 79 -10.15 -13.01 4.66
N ASP A 80 -9.64 -13.64 3.59
CA ASP A 80 -10.28 -14.79 2.94
C ASP A 80 -10.40 -15.98 3.88
N TYR A 81 -9.41 -16.16 4.77
CA TYR A 81 -9.44 -17.19 5.79
C TYR A 81 -10.55 -16.95 6.81
N LEU A 82 -10.62 -15.75 7.39
CA LEU A 82 -11.58 -15.40 8.44
C LEU A 82 -13.03 -15.37 7.91
N GLU A 83 -13.24 -14.93 6.67
CA GLU A 83 -14.57 -14.88 6.04
C GLU A 83 -15.21 -16.28 5.88
N LYS A 84 -14.41 -17.35 5.73
CA LYS A 84 -14.91 -18.75 5.73
C LYS A 84 -15.64 -19.11 7.02
N PHE A 85 -15.30 -18.47 8.13
CA PHE A 85 -15.93 -18.63 9.43
C PHE A 85 -16.95 -17.56 9.75
N LYS A 86 -17.39 -16.78 8.74
CA LYS A 86 -18.35 -15.68 8.86
C LYS A 86 -17.90 -14.56 9.83
N ILE A 87 -16.60 -14.44 10.06
CA ILE A 87 -16.01 -13.35 10.83
C ILE A 87 -16.00 -12.09 9.94
N LYS A 88 -16.60 -11.02 10.44
CA LYS A 88 -16.59 -9.73 9.72
C LYS A 88 -15.19 -9.12 9.76
N THR A 89 -14.65 -8.83 8.57
CA THR A 89 -13.34 -8.23 8.42
C THR A 89 -13.45 -6.87 7.72
N PHE A 90 -12.53 -5.99 8.04
CA PHE A 90 -12.29 -4.75 7.30
C PHE A 90 -10.85 -4.75 6.78
N GLY A 91 -10.71 -5.02 5.52
CA GLY A 91 -9.49 -5.17 4.75
C GLY A 91 -9.79 -5.86 3.42
N PRO A 92 -8.98 -5.66 2.38
CA PRO A 92 -9.18 -6.33 1.09
C PRO A 92 -8.82 -7.81 1.17
N ASN A 93 -9.48 -8.61 0.33
CA ASN A 93 -9.15 -10.01 0.16
C ASN A 93 -7.80 -10.20 -0.56
N LYS A 94 -7.32 -11.44 -0.65
CA LYS A 94 -6.02 -11.78 -1.24
C LYS A 94 -5.85 -11.30 -2.68
N ILE A 95 -6.93 -11.31 -3.49
CA ILE A 95 -6.88 -10.85 -4.89
C ILE A 95 -6.68 -9.34 -4.93
N ALA A 96 -7.48 -8.58 -4.21
CA ALA A 96 -7.37 -7.13 -4.15
C ALA A 96 -6.06 -6.67 -3.50
N SER A 97 -5.53 -7.44 -2.53
CA SER A 97 -4.24 -7.16 -1.87
C SER A 97 -3.04 -7.26 -2.81
N LYS A 98 -3.19 -7.89 -3.99
CA LYS A 98 -2.16 -7.87 -5.04
C LYS A 98 -1.84 -6.46 -5.56
N LEU A 99 -2.72 -5.48 -5.36
CA LEU A 99 -2.42 -4.08 -5.69
C LEU A 99 -1.16 -3.56 -4.97
N GLU A 100 -0.93 -3.99 -3.73
CA GLU A 100 0.31 -3.68 -2.98
C GLU A 100 1.33 -4.82 -3.07
N GLY A 101 0.86 -6.07 -3.03
CA GLY A 101 1.71 -7.26 -2.99
C GLY A 101 2.49 -7.54 -4.26
N SER A 102 2.05 -7.02 -5.42
CA SER A 102 2.77 -7.17 -6.70
C SER A 102 2.65 -5.90 -7.55
N LYS A 103 3.78 -5.22 -7.70
CA LYS A 103 3.88 -4.04 -8.57
C LYS A 103 3.57 -4.40 -10.03
N ILE A 104 3.95 -5.60 -10.45
CA ILE A 104 3.66 -6.10 -11.80
C ILE A 104 2.17 -6.32 -12.01
N PHE A 105 1.45 -6.86 -11.02
CA PHE A 105 -0.01 -6.98 -11.09
C PHE A 105 -0.65 -5.61 -11.30
N THR A 106 -0.26 -4.62 -10.48
CA THR A 106 -0.75 -3.25 -10.58
C THR A 106 -0.43 -2.62 -11.94
N LYS A 107 0.79 -2.78 -12.45
CA LYS A 107 1.15 -2.24 -13.77
C LYS A 107 0.38 -2.88 -14.93
N LYS A 108 0.18 -4.19 -14.90
CA LYS A 108 -0.65 -4.89 -15.89
C LYS A 108 -2.11 -4.45 -15.82
N LEU A 109 -2.62 -4.21 -14.61
CA LEU A 109 -3.96 -3.65 -14.41
C LEU A 109 -4.03 -2.23 -14.99
N CYS A 110 -3.03 -1.37 -14.73
CA CYS A 110 -2.95 -0.04 -15.33
C CYS A 110 -2.98 -0.08 -16.85
N GLN A 111 -2.20 -0.96 -17.45
CA GLN A 111 -2.15 -1.13 -18.92
C GLN A 111 -3.50 -1.58 -19.49
N LYS A 112 -4.15 -2.57 -18.85
CA LYS A 112 -5.41 -3.14 -19.32
C LYS A 112 -6.58 -2.15 -19.23
N TYR A 113 -6.60 -1.31 -18.18
CA TYR A 113 -7.71 -0.39 -17.90
C TYR A 113 -7.37 1.08 -18.17
N ASN A 114 -6.27 1.34 -18.90
CA ASN A 114 -5.80 2.68 -19.28
C ASN A 114 -5.64 3.63 -18.08
N ILE A 115 -5.17 3.11 -16.94
CA ILE A 115 -4.88 3.91 -15.75
C ILE A 115 -3.56 4.64 -15.97
N PRO A 116 -3.52 5.99 -15.86
CA PRO A 116 -2.29 6.75 -16.04
C PRO A 116 -1.21 6.31 -15.05
N THR A 117 -0.05 5.92 -15.55
CA THR A 117 1.13 5.54 -14.78
C THR A 117 2.38 5.73 -15.63
N ALA A 118 3.56 5.72 -15.02
CA ALA A 118 4.83 5.76 -15.74
C ALA A 118 4.94 4.63 -16.78
N ARG A 119 5.52 4.92 -17.95
CA ARG A 119 5.88 3.86 -18.92
C ARG A 119 6.84 2.89 -18.27
N PHE A 120 6.70 1.61 -18.54
CA PHE A 120 7.43 0.57 -17.83
C PHE A 120 7.82 -0.61 -18.70
N GLY A 121 8.85 -1.32 -18.25
CA GLY A 121 9.26 -2.64 -18.73
C GLY A 121 9.38 -3.62 -17.57
N ILE A 122 9.05 -4.90 -17.81
CA ILE A 122 9.15 -6.00 -16.83
C ILE A 122 10.22 -6.96 -17.32
N PHE A 123 11.18 -7.28 -16.44
CA PHE A 123 12.35 -8.09 -16.79
C PHE A 123 12.53 -9.23 -15.80
N LYS A 124 12.81 -10.44 -16.32
CA LYS A 124 12.99 -11.68 -15.54
C LYS A 124 14.46 -12.03 -15.31
N ASN A 125 15.37 -11.33 -15.95
CA ASN A 125 16.79 -11.59 -15.83
C ASN A 125 17.62 -10.31 -16.01
N LYS A 126 18.88 -10.36 -15.54
CA LYS A 126 19.80 -9.21 -15.55
C LYS A 126 20.17 -8.76 -16.97
N ARG A 127 20.32 -9.70 -17.91
CA ARG A 127 20.77 -9.39 -19.28
C ARG A 127 19.76 -8.49 -19.98
N ASP A 128 18.50 -8.92 -20.04
CA ASP A 128 17.45 -8.18 -20.75
C ASP A 128 17.17 -6.82 -20.08
N ALA A 129 17.24 -6.78 -18.74
CA ALA A 129 17.12 -5.54 -18.00
C ALA A 129 18.25 -4.54 -18.30
N LYS A 130 19.51 -5.01 -18.33
CA LYS A 130 20.67 -4.18 -18.67
C LYS A 130 20.64 -3.72 -20.13
N GLU A 131 20.20 -4.58 -21.05
CA GLU A 131 20.02 -4.23 -22.46
C GLU A 131 18.97 -3.12 -22.63
N TYR A 132 17.83 -3.19 -21.91
CA TYR A 132 16.84 -2.12 -21.93
C TYR A 132 17.42 -0.78 -21.45
N LEU A 133 18.28 -0.78 -20.42
CA LEU A 133 18.93 0.44 -19.94
C LEU A 133 19.86 1.08 -20.97
N ASN A 134 20.42 0.29 -21.90
CA ASN A 134 21.31 0.83 -22.94
C ASN A 134 20.60 1.83 -23.85
N ASN A 135 19.28 1.66 -24.01
CA ASN A 135 18.44 2.47 -24.89
C ASN A 135 17.47 3.38 -24.09
N SER A 136 17.69 3.51 -22.79
CA SER A 136 16.81 4.32 -21.92
C SER A 136 17.37 5.71 -21.68
N ASN A 137 16.48 6.69 -21.56
CA ASN A 137 16.80 8.04 -21.06
C ASN A 137 16.79 8.05 -19.55
N PHE A 138 17.74 8.76 -18.94
CA PHE A 138 17.87 8.91 -17.50
C PHE A 138 17.34 10.29 -17.04
N PRO A 139 16.85 10.41 -15.78
CA PRO A 139 16.76 9.37 -14.76
C PRO A 139 15.67 8.33 -15.04
N ILE A 140 15.81 7.14 -14.42
CA ILE A 140 14.83 6.05 -14.44
C ILE A 140 14.60 5.51 -13.03
N VAL A 141 13.49 4.76 -12.85
CA VAL A 141 13.17 4.10 -11.58
C VAL A 141 13.19 2.58 -11.75
N ILE A 142 13.93 1.89 -10.90
CA ILE A 142 14.01 0.42 -10.87
C ILE A 142 13.41 -0.08 -9.58
N LYS A 143 12.46 -1.02 -9.66
CA LYS A 143 11.72 -1.54 -8.50
C LYS A 143 11.78 -3.07 -8.44
N ALA A 144 12.00 -3.61 -7.24
CA ALA A 144 11.79 -5.02 -6.98
C ALA A 144 10.28 -5.34 -6.92
N ASP A 145 9.86 -6.49 -7.50
CA ASP A 145 8.46 -6.94 -7.48
C ASP A 145 8.20 -7.83 -6.26
N ASN A 146 8.28 -7.22 -5.06
CA ASN A 146 7.93 -7.85 -3.80
C ASN A 146 7.59 -6.79 -2.74
N LEU A 147 7.11 -7.24 -1.56
CA LEU A 147 6.93 -6.39 -0.39
C LEU A 147 8.30 -6.04 0.19
N ALA A 148 8.86 -4.91 -0.18
CA ALA A 148 10.17 -4.44 0.28
C ALA A 148 10.08 -3.19 1.17
N SER A 149 8.90 -2.85 1.69
CA SER A 149 8.67 -1.68 2.58
C SER A 149 9.32 -0.39 2.03
N GLY A 150 9.15 -0.12 0.74
CA GLY A 150 9.74 1.03 0.05
C GLY A 150 11.25 0.95 -0.23
N LYS A 151 11.97 -0.01 0.36
CA LYS A 151 13.44 -0.11 0.23
C LYS A 151 13.91 -0.67 -1.12
N GLY A 152 13.04 -1.37 -1.85
CA GLY A 152 13.34 -1.97 -3.16
C GLY A 152 13.14 -1.02 -4.34
N VAL A 153 13.21 0.30 -4.16
CA VAL A 153 13.02 1.33 -5.20
C VAL A 153 14.31 2.13 -5.36
N TYR A 154 14.83 2.19 -6.59
CA TYR A 154 16.03 2.94 -6.95
C TYR A 154 15.70 4.00 -8.00
N ILE A 155 16.04 5.24 -7.72
CA ILE A 155 16.08 6.30 -8.72
C ILE A 155 17.52 6.35 -9.24
N CYS A 156 17.68 6.05 -10.52
CA CYS A 156 18.99 5.91 -11.16
C CYS A 156 19.23 7.09 -12.11
N GLU A 157 20.18 7.93 -11.77
CA GLU A 157 20.55 9.12 -12.54
C GLU A 157 21.35 8.80 -13.80
N ASN A 158 21.92 7.60 -13.86
CA ASN A 158 22.77 7.14 -14.97
C ASN A 158 22.79 5.62 -15.07
N LYS A 159 23.33 5.12 -16.19
CA LYS A 159 23.43 3.70 -16.51
C LYS A 159 24.18 2.89 -15.44
N LYS A 160 25.28 3.43 -14.89
CA LYS A 160 26.07 2.74 -13.86
C LYS A 160 25.22 2.46 -12.61
N ASN A 161 24.46 3.45 -12.14
CA ASN A 161 23.56 3.29 -11.01
C ASN A 161 22.45 2.27 -11.30
N GLY A 162 21.92 2.27 -12.54
CA GLY A 162 20.94 1.28 -12.99
C GLY A 162 21.47 -0.14 -12.98
N TYR A 163 22.70 -0.36 -13.44
CA TYR A 163 23.32 -1.69 -13.40
C TYR A 163 23.52 -2.20 -11.99
N ILE A 164 23.97 -1.33 -11.07
CA ILE A 164 24.13 -1.68 -9.65
C ILE A 164 22.76 -2.08 -9.06
N ALA A 165 21.71 -1.29 -9.31
CA ALA A 165 20.36 -1.56 -8.81
C ALA A 165 19.83 -2.92 -9.32
N ILE A 166 20.00 -3.23 -10.61
CA ILE A 166 19.60 -4.52 -11.20
C ILE A 166 20.34 -5.67 -10.51
N ASP A 167 21.68 -5.54 -10.35
CA ASP A 167 22.48 -6.60 -9.74
C ASP A 167 22.10 -6.81 -8.27
N GLU A 168 21.90 -5.75 -7.49
CA GLU A 168 21.51 -5.84 -6.08
C GLU A 168 20.15 -6.52 -5.91
N ILE A 169 19.15 -6.16 -6.73
CA ILE A 169 17.81 -6.75 -6.64
C ILE A 169 17.85 -8.25 -6.99
N PHE A 170 18.48 -8.63 -8.13
CA PHE A 170 18.54 -10.02 -8.54
C PHE A 170 19.51 -10.87 -7.69
N ASN A 171 20.40 -10.25 -6.91
CA ASN A 171 21.22 -10.93 -5.90
C ASN A 171 20.50 -11.12 -4.56
N GLY A 172 19.22 -10.73 -4.47
CA GLY A 172 18.37 -10.99 -3.31
C GLY A 172 18.50 -10.00 -2.16
N LYS A 173 19.01 -8.77 -2.40
CA LYS A 173 19.14 -7.75 -1.35
C LYS A 173 17.81 -7.45 -0.63
N PHE A 174 16.68 -7.63 -1.31
CA PHE A 174 15.33 -7.43 -0.78
C PHE A 174 14.50 -8.72 -0.75
N GLY A 175 15.16 -9.87 -0.62
CA GLY A 175 14.56 -11.18 -0.80
C GLY A 175 14.60 -11.65 -2.26
N GLU A 176 14.12 -12.87 -2.51
CA GLU A 176 14.09 -13.44 -3.85
C GLU A 176 13.20 -12.62 -4.78
N ALA A 177 13.78 -11.98 -5.77
CA ALA A 177 13.07 -11.21 -6.80
C ALA A 177 13.05 -12.00 -8.11
N LYS A 178 11.88 -12.54 -8.47
CA LYS A 178 11.68 -13.24 -9.76
C LYS A 178 11.64 -12.28 -10.96
N ASN A 179 11.31 -11.01 -10.69
CA ASN A 179 11.17 -9.98 -11.70
C ASN A 179 11.62 -8.64 -11.13
N ILE A 180 12.00 -7.74 -12.05
CA ILE A 180 12.14 -6.32 -11.75
C ILE A 180 11.26 -5.50 -12.67
N LEU A 181 10.88 -4.32 -12.21
CA LEU A 181 10.16 -3.30 -12.95
C LEU A 181 11.10 -2.13 -13.21
N ILE A 182 11.20 -1.69 -14.47
CA ILE A 182 11.93 -0.48 -14.84
C ILE A 182 10.92 0.53 -15.38
N GLU A 183 10.91 1.74 -14.83
CA GLU A 183 9.94 2.78 -15.14
C GLU A 183 10.64 4.07 -15.57
N GLU A 184 9.99 4.85 -16.44
CA GLU A 184 10.41 6.23 -16.64
C GLU A 184 10.28 7.03 -15.33
N PHE A 185 11.18 7.99 -15.15
CA PHE A 185 11.08 8.91 -14.02
C PHE A 185 10.01 9.98 -14.32
N LEU A 186 9.04 10.11 -13.44
CA LEU A 186 8.04 11.15 -13.52
C LEU A 186 8.51 12.38 -12.75
N ASN A 187 8.68 13.51 -13.43
CA ASN A 187 9.06 14.77 -12.78
C ASN A 187 7.81 15.54 -12.36
N GLY A 188 7.45 15.45 -11.11
CA GLY A 188 6.25 16.05 -10.52
C GLY A 188 6.34 16.10 -9.00
N GLU A 189 5.21 16.27 -8.35
CA GLU A 189 5.11 16.24 -6.89
C GLU A 189 4.28 15.04 -6.43
N GLU A 190 4.77 14.33 -5.42
CA GLU A 190 4.05 13.19 -4.85
C GLU A 190 2.87 13.66 -4.00
N MET A 191 1.77 12.92 -4.08
CA MET A 191 0.58 13.12 -3.26
C MET A 191 -0.07 11.78 -2.93
N SER A 192 -0.52 11.63 -1.70
CA SER A 192 -1.32 10.50 -1.24
C SER A 192 -2.80 10.85 -1.31
N PHE A 193 -3.61 9.95 -1.90
CA PHE A 193 -5.05 10.09 -2.01
C PHE A 193 -5.72 8.89 -1.35
N PHE A 194 -6.55 9.14 -0.31
CA PHE A 194 -7.12 8.10 0.54
C PHE A 194 -8.58 7.87 0.24
N THR A 195 -8.95 6.60 0.05
CA THR A 195 -10.35 6.20 -0.08
C THR A 195 -10.68 5.04 0.86
N ILE A 196 -11.92 5.02 1.35
CA ILE A 196 -12.49 3.95 2.16
C ILE A 196 -13.61 3.28 1.37
N HIS A 197 -13.66 1.94 1.40
CA HIS A 197 -14.54 1.12 0.58
C HIS A 197 -15.28 0.10 1.43
N ASP A 198 -16.54 -0.17 1.08
CA ASP A 198 -17.38 -1.20 1.70
C ASP A 198 -17.65 -2.42 0.79
N GLY A 199 -17.06 -2.44 -0.40
CA GLY A 199 -17.27 -3.43 -1.46
C GLY A 199 -18.20 -2.93 -2.57
N LYS A 200 -19.05 -1.95 -2.33
CA LYS A 200 -20.03 -1.41 -3.28
C LYS A 200 -19.78 0.05 -3.63
N ILE A 201 -19.55 0.85 -2.61
CA ILE A 201 -19.29 2.28 -2.74
C ILE A 201 -17.94 2.64 -2.11
N PHE A 202 -17.44 3.79 -2.46
CA PHE A 202 -16.25 4.37 -1.82
C PHE A 202 -16.44 5.85 -1.52
N LYS A 203 -15.66 6.32 -0.54
CA LYS A 203 -15.56 7.75 -0.22
C LYS A 203 -14.08 8.14 -0.16
N ASN A 204 -13.72 9.28 -0.74
CA ASN A 204 -12.48 9.93 -0.42
C ASN A 204 -12.60 10.60 0.95
N PHE A 205 -11.65 10.35 1.83
CA PHE A 205 -11.66 10.91 3.18
C PHE A 205 -10.44 11.78 3.48
N GLY A 206 -9.49 11.92 2.54
CA GLY A 206 -8.36 12.81 2.72
C GLY A 206 -7.31 12.68 1.64
N THR A 207 -6.35 13.59 1.74
CA THR A 207 -5.10 13.60 0.97
C THR A 207 -3.97 14.01 1.90
N ALA A 208 -2.75 13.58 1.61
CA ALA A 208 -1.54 14.03 2.33
C ALA A 208 -0.37 14.20 1.37
N GLN A 209 0.64 14.91 1.81
CA GLN A 209 1.97 14.87 1.20
C GLN A 209 2.98 14.43 2.26
N ASP A 210 3.77 13.44 1.90
CA ASP A 210 4.80 12.84 2.74
C ASP A 210 6.18 13.25 2.23
N HIS A 211 7.07 13.61 3.15
CA HIS A 211 8.46 13.94 2.88
C HIS A 211 9.33 12.71 3.13
N LYS A 212 9.61 11.96 2.08
CA LYS A 212 10.31 10.66 2.18
C LYS A 212 11.83 10.77 2.16
N ARG A 213 12.37 11.84 1.57
CA ARG A 213 13.82 11.96 1.39
C ARG A 213 14.51 12.55 2.59
N VAL A 214 15.71 11.99 2.89
CA VAL A 214 16.43 12.30 4.13
C VAL A 214 17.13 13.67 4.14
N LEU A 215 17.36 14.29 2.98
CA LEU A 215 18.07 15.56 2.83
C LEU A 215 17.15 16.69 2.36
N GLU A 216 17.54 17.93 2.64
CA GLU A 216 16.88 19.14 2.16
C GLU A 216 16.74 19.17 0.62
N GLY A 217 15.68 19.82 0.14
CA GLY A 217 15.39 19.94 -1.29
C GLY A 217 14.96 18.61 -1.93
N ASP A 218 14.32 17.74 -1.17
CA ASP A 218 13.83 16.43 -1.61
C ASP A 218 14.93 15.59 -2.26
N ARG A 219 16.06 15.45 -1.57
CA ARG A 219 17.26 14.74 -2.02
C ARG A 219 17.65 13.60 -1.08
N GLY A 220 18.53 12.73 -1.56
CA GLY A 220 19.06 11.62 -0.78
C GLY A 220 18.20 10.34 -0.90
N LYS A 221 18.41 9.41 0.02
CA LYS A 221 17.70 8.11 0.03
C LYS A 221 16.30 8.29 0.60
N ASN A 222 15.36 7.46 0.12
CA ASN A 222 14.03 7.35 0.72
C ASN A 222 14.11 6.79 2.14
N THR A 223 13.27 7.32 3.01
CA THR A 223 13.04 6.86 4.39
C THR A 223 11.61 6.31 4.51
N GLY A 224 11.21 5.91 5.71
CA GLY A 224 9.81 5.58 6.02
C GLY A 224 8.89 6.79 6.16
N GLY A 225 9.43 8.02 6.04
CA GLY A 225 8.74 9.30 6.18
C GLY A 225 9.47 10.19 7.19
N MET A 226 9.74 11.44 6.79
CA MET A 226 10.37 12.46 7.64
C MET A 226 9.34 13.42 8.24
N GLY A 227 8.10 13.31 7.80
CA GLY A 227 6.95 14.11 8.19
C GLY A 227 5.93 14.13 7.08
N ALA A 228 4.68 14.43 7.42
CA ALA A 228 3.59 14.55 6.47
C ALA A 228 2.65 15.68 6.87
N TYR A 229 1.92 16.22 5.91
CA TYR A 229 0.84 17.16 6.17
C TYR A 229 -0.41 16.82 5.38
N SER A 230 -1.55 17.19 5.94
CA SER A 230 -2.88 16.99 5.35
C SER A 230 -3.74 18.25 5.57
N PRO A 231 -4.58 18.65 4.60
CA PRO A 231 -4.66 18.10 3.24
C PRO A 231 -3.46 18.52 2.37
N SER A 232 -3.23 17.78 1.26
CA SER A 232 -2.24 18.19 0.26
C SER A 232 -2.64 19.53 -0.38
N ARG A 233 -1.66 20.43 -0.59
CA ARG A 233 -1.88 21.70 -1.29
C ARG A 233 -2.17 21.55 -2.78
N LEU A 234 -1.87 20.38 -3.35
CA LEU A 234 -2.07 20.09 -4.76
C LEU A 234 -3.53 19.81 -5.10
N ILE A 235 -4.35 19.36 -4.11
CA ILE A 235 -5.70 18.91 -4.38
C ILE A 235 -6.63 20.09 -4.68
N ASN A 236 -7.38 19.95 -5.75
CA ASN A 236 -8.52 20.78 -6.12
C ASN A 236 -9.62 19.89 -6.71
N ASP A 237 -10.80 20.42 -6.96
CA ASP A 237 -11.95 19.65 -7.44
C ASP A 237 -11.70 19.00 -8.80
N GLU A 238 -10.99 19.68 -9.71
CA GLU A 238 -10.63 19.13 -11.02
C GLU A 238 -9.71 17.94 -10.89
N LEU A 239 -8.61 18.07 -10.12
CA LEU A 239 -7.66 17.00 -9.88
C LEU A 239 -8.32 15.83 -9.16
N LYS A 240 -9.15 16.09 -8.15
CA LYS A 240 -9.94 15.07 -7.47
C LYS A 240 -10.82 14.28 -8.43
N LYS A 241 -11.52 14.97 -9.34
CA LYS A 241 -12.34 14.32 -10.38
C LYS A 241 -11.47 13.46 -11.31
N LYS A 242 -10.33 13.97 -11.76
CA LYS A 242 -9.39 13.20 -12.61
C LYS A 242 -8.91 11.94 -11.91
N ILE A 243 -8.51 12.01 -10.64
CA ILE A 243 -8.07 10.86 -9.86
C ILE A 243 -9.18 9.81 -9.77
N ILE A 244 -10.39 10.23 -9.44
CA ILE A 244 -11.53 9.31 -9.31
C ILE A 244 -11.85 8.64 -10.64
N GLU A 245 -11.96 9.42 -11.73
CA GLU A 245 -12.41 8.88 -13.03
C GLU A 245 -11.31 8.08 -13.75
N LYS A 246 -10.05 8.56 -13.70
CA LYS A 246 -8.96 7.94 -14.46
C LYS A 246 -8.21 6.84 -13.68
N ILE A 247 -8.30 6.82 -12.35
CA ILE A 247 -7.50 5.91 -11.52
C ILE A 247 -8.41 5.04 -10.64
N ILE A 248 -9.21 5.63 -9.72
CA ILE A 248 -9.95 4.84 -8.72
C ILE A 248 -11.00 3.94 -9.39
N LYS A 249 -11.90 4.50 -10.20
CA LYS A 249 -12.96 3.72 -10.85
C LYS A 249 -12.43 2.61 -11.77
N PRO A 250 -11.45 2.85 -12.66
CA PRO A 250 -10.87 1.80 -13.48
C PRO A 250 -10.19 0.70 -12.67
N THR A 251 -9.55 1.04 -11.54
CA THR A 251 -8.94 0.07 -10.64
C THR A 251 -10.00 -0.84 -10.02
N LEU A 252 -11.09 -0.27 -9.50
CA LEU A 252 -12.19 -1.03 -8.92
C LEU A 252 -12.86 -1.94 -9.97
N GLN A 253 -13.05 -1.43 -11.20
CA GLN A 253 -13.55 -2.23 -12.31
C GLN A 253 -12.61 -3.38 -12.63
N GLY A 254 -11.30 -3.10 -12.69
CA GLY A 254 -10.30 -4.15 -12.92
C GLY A 254 -10.28 -5.22 -11.85
N LEU A 255 -10.43 -4.87 -10.58
CA LEU A 255 -10.54 -5.84 -9.50
C LEU A 255 -11.83 -6.67 -9.60
N LYS A 256 -12.96 -6.04 -9.93
CA LYS A 256 -14.23 -6.72 -10.15
C LYS A 256 -14.14 -7.76 -11.28
N ASP A 257 -13.46 -7.42 -12.37
CA ASP A 257 -13.23 -8.35 -13.49
C ASP A 257 -12.28 -9.51 -13.11
N HIS A 258 -11.51 -9.36 -12.05
CA HIS A 258 -10.72 -10.43 -11.42
C HIS A 258 -11.49 -11.17 -10.31
N GLY A 259 -12.79 -10.94 -10.16
CA GLY A 259 -13.64 -11.60 -9.17
C GLY A 259 -13.49 -11.08 -7.75
N SER A 260 -13.04 -9.83 -7.57
CA SER A 260 -12.81 -9.23 -6.26
C SER A 260 -13.48 -7.87 -6.12
N GLU A 261 -14.35 -7.73 -5.14
CA GLU A 261 -14.81 -6.42 -4.67
C GLU A 261 -13.79 -5.87 -3.65
N TYR A 262 -13.55 -4.55 -3.69
CA TYR A 262 -12.62 -3.91 -2.75
C TYR A 262 -13.33 -3.49 -1.47
N LYS A 263 -12.87 -3.99 -0.33
CA LYS A 263 -13.32 -3.57 0.99
C LYS A 263 -12.08 -3.19 1.83
N GLY A 264 -12.10 -2.02 2.44
CA GLY A 264 -10.95 -1.56 3.23
C GLY A 264 -10.50 -0.14 2.87
N PHE A 265 -9.35 0.22 3.36
CA PHE A 265 -8.66 1.44 2.97
C PHE A 265 -7.85 1.21 1.70
N LEU A 266 -7.93 2.16 0.76
CA LEU A 266 -7.06 2.22 -0.39
C LEU A 266 -6.28 3.53 -0.37
N TYR A 267 -4.99 3.43 -0.16
CA TYR A 267 -4.01 4.48 -0.33
C TYR A 267 -3.54 4.44 -1.79
N THR A 268 -3.69 5.54 -2.48
CA THR A 268 -3.26 5.73 -3.85
C THR A 268 -2.10 6.72 -3.87
N GLY A 269 -0.89 6.25 -4.11
CA GLY A 269 0.31 7.05 -4.29
C GLY A 269 0.37 7.62 -5.71
N LEU A 270 0.39 8.93 -5.82
CA LEU A 270 0.30 9.65 -7.08
C LEU A 270 1.51 10.56 -7.31
N MET A 271 1.97 10.63 -8.54
CA MET A 271 2.79 11.73 -9.04
C MET A 271 1.90 12.70 -9.81
N ILE A 272 1.89 13.96 -9.40
CA ILE A 272 1.13 15.02 -10.07
C ILE A 272 2.08 15.77 -11.00
N VAL A 273 1.85 15.63 -12.30
CA VAL A 273 2.65 16.28 -13.34
C VAL A 273 1.75 17.24 -14.12
N LYS A 274 1.97 18.54 -14.01
CA LYS A 274 1.16 19.57 -14.70
C LYS A 274 -0.36 19.39 -14.51
N ASN A 275 -0.80 19.17 -13.26
CA ASN A 275 -2.19 18.92 -12.87
C ASN A 275 -2.82 17.63 -13.47
N GLU A 276 -1.99 16.67 -13.91
CA GLU A 276 -2.42 15.33 -14.31
C GLU A 276 -1.90 14.29 -13.33
N PRO A 277 -2.76 13.38 -12.83
CA PRO A 277 -2.37 12.36 -11.87
C PRO A 277 -1.82 11.11 -12.58
N TYR A 278 -0.68 10.62 -12.11
CA TYR A 278 -0.09 9.35 -12.52
C TYR A 278 0.04 8.44 -11.30
N LEU A 279 -0.42 7.21 -11.42
CA LEU A 279 -0.28 6.22 -10.36
C LEU A 279 1.18 5.80 -10.20
N ILE A 280 1.70 5.93 -8.99
CA ILE A 280 3.01 5.40 -8.58
C ILE A 280 2.84 3.99 -8.02
N GLU A 281 1.96 3.85 -7.01
CA GLU A 281 1.71 2.60 -6.30
C GLU A 281 0.38 2.65 -5.54
N TYR A 282 -0.11 1.49 -5.12
CA TYR A 282 -1.16 1.36 -4.13
C TYR A 282 -0.59 0.80 -2.83
N ASN A 283 -1.19 1.23 -1.70
CA ASN A 283 -1.15 0.48 -0.47
C ASN A 283 -2.59 0.11 -0.08
N VAL A 284 -2.80 -1.15 0.26
CA VAL A 284 -4.15 -1.71 0.50
C VAL A 284 -4.59 -1.58 1.95
N ARG A 285 -4.04 -0.61 2.64
CA ARG A 285 -4.20 -0.29 4.05
C ARG A 285 -3.91 1.21 4.25
N MET A 286 -4.08 1.72 5.44
CA MET A 286 -3.66 3.08 5.76
C MET A 286 -2.13 3.22 5.72
N GLY A 287 -1.66 4.41 5.40
CA GLY A 287 -0.25 4.74 5.47
C GLY A 287 0.28 4.79 6.91
N ASP A 288 1.58 4.86 7.05
CA ASP A 288 2.30 5.03 8.30
C ASP A 288 3.58 5.84 8.00
N PRO A 289 3.71 7.10 8.43
CA PRO A 289 2.90 7.82 9.43
C PRO A 289 1.76 8.71 8.89
N GLU A 290 1.60 8.93 7.61
CA GLU A 290 0.76 9.98 7.00
C GLU A 290 -0.74 9.85 7.28
N CYS A 291 -1.20 8.72 7.81
CA CYS A 291 -2.60 8.51 8.18
C CYS A 291 -2.88 8.64 9.69
N GLN A 292 -1.86 8.94 10.48
CA GLN A 292 -1.94 9.09 11.92
C GLN A 292 -2.29 10.51 12.31
#